data_07ed853b4bea31effa898a2660920d90
#
_entry.id   07ed853b4bea31effa898a2660920d90
#
_cell.length_a   1.000
_cell.length_b   1.000
_cell.length_c   1.000
_cell.angle_alpha   90.00
_cell.angle_beta   90.00
_cell.angle_gamma   90.00
#
_symmetry.space_group_name_H-M   'P 1'
#
loop_
_entity.id
_entity.type
_entity.pdbx_description
1 polymer ?
#
loop_
_entity_poly.entity_id
_entity_poly.type
_entity_poly.pdbx_seq_one_letter_code
_entity_poly.pdbx_strand_id
1 'polypeptide(L)'
;NTFLGHKEGEHTLLTIIQYHNDNMKDSLAWGTAKNYYTTQKYVKEFLSVKLKTTDLYLRQLNYKFLTDFEMFLRNHVPGENQKPCSNNTVMKHIERFRKIVTMAIKNEWLKQDPFIKFKPTFIRKDRGYLTEEELDNIENKVISNVSLRAVRDMFVFSCYTGLSFADASNLKPDNLNRGIDGRLWITIHRQKTDVKSQIPLLPKAIEII
;
A
#
# COMPACT_ATOMS: atom_id res chain seq x y z
N ASN A 1 -33.98 16.38 -23.69
CA ASN A 1 -33.21 15.11 -23.60
C ASN A 1 -31.83 15.31 -24.19
N THR A 2 -30.94 15.95 -23.44
CA THR A 2 -29.55 16.10 -23.81
C THR A 2 -28.79 14.92 -23.21
N PHE A 3 -28.69 13.82 -23.95
CA PHE A 3 -27.57 12.91 -23.77
C PHE A 3 -26.32 13.72 -24.06
N LEU A 4 -25.57 14.05 -23.02
CA LEU A 4 -24.29 14.71 -23.13
C LEU A 4 -23.31 13.74 -23.81
N GLY A 5 -23.28 13.77 -25.14
CA GLY A 5 -22.19 13.26 -25.93
C GLY A 5 -20.97 14.11 -25.61
N HIS A 6 -20.13 13.65 -24.69
CA HIS A 6 -18.83 14.26 -24.47
C HIS A 6 -18.06 14.17 -25.78
N LYS A 7 -17.71 15.33 -26.35
CA LYS A 7 -16.87 15.39 -27.55
C LYS A 7 -15.57 14.64 -27.28
N GLU A 8 -15.11 13.84 -28.24
CA GLU A 8 -13.78 13.20 -28.19
C GLU A 8 -12.72 14.25 -27.83
N GLY A 9 -12.09 14.14 -26.66
CA GLY A 9 -11.03 15.04 -26.22
C GLY A 9 -11.30 15.88 -24.98
N GLU A 10 -12.47 15.78 -24.35
CA GLU A 10 -12.82 16.59 -23.17
C GLU A 10 -12.29 16.06 -21.83
N HIS A 11 -11.83 14.81 -21.76
CA HIS A 11 -11.31 14.25 -20.51
C HIS A 11 -9.87 14.71 -20.26
N THR A 12 -9.65 15.25 -19.07
CA THR A 12 -8.31 15.63 -18.61
C THR A 12 -7.76 14.61 -17.62
N LEU A 13 -6.46 14.63 -17.39
CA LEU A 13 -5.76 13.71 -16.52
C LEU A 13 -6.27 13.78 -15.07
N LEU A 14 -6.39 15.00 -14.53
CA LEU A 14 -6.87 15.16 -13.16
C LEU A 14 -8.34 14.79 -13.00
N THR A 15 -9.16 15.01 -14.03
CA THR A 15 -10.57 14.62 -14.02
C THR A 15 -10.73 13.11 -13.93
N ILE A 16 -9.96 12.32 -14.68
CA ILE A 16 -10.06 10.84 -14.58
C ILE A 16 -9.49 10.30 -13.28
N ILE A 17 -8.44 10.92 -12.74
CA ILE A 17 -7.90 10.54 -11.44
C ILE A 17 -8.94 10.81 -10.34
N GLN A 18 -9.57 11.97 -10.36
CA GLN A 18 -10.62 12.32 -9.41
C GLN A 18 -11.82 11.37 -9.55
N TYR A 19 -12.30 11.14 -10.77
CA TYR A 19 -13.39 10.19 -11.05
C TYR A 19 -13.07 8.80 -10.47
N HIS A 20 -11.86 8.27 -10.72
CA HIS A 20 -11.44 6.99 -10.16
C HIS A 20 -11.48 7.01 -8.63
N ASN A 21 -10.89 8.02 -8.00
CA ASN A 21 -10.79 8.08 -6.56
C ASN A 21 -12.16 8.19 -5.89
N ASP A 22 -13.07 8.98 -6.48
CA ASP A 22 -14.44 9.16 -5.96
C ASP A 22 -15.28 7.89 -6.07
N ASN A 23 -15.18 7.18 -7.20
CA ASN A 23 -15.94 5.94 -7.41
C ASN A 23 -15.38 4.74 -6.64
N MET A 24 -14.08 4.77 -6.29
CA MET A 24 -13.42 3.64 -5.63
C MET A 24 -13.28 3.82 -4.11
N LYS A 25 -13.59 5.00 -3.55
CA LYS A 25 -13.38 5.31 -2.12
C LYS A 25 -14.07 4.32 -1.18
N ASP A 26 -15.29 3.90 -1.52
CA ASP A 26 -16.12 3.05 -0.66
C ASP A 26 -15.83 1.54 -0.87
N SER A 27 -15.17 1.18 -1.98
CA SER A 27 -14.79 -0.19 -2.32
C SER A 27 -13.36 -0.56 -1.91
N LEU A 28 -12.53 0.44 -1.61
CA LEU A 28 -11.13 0.24 -1.24
C LEU A 28 -10.94 0.39 0.27
N ALA A 29 -10.13 -0.49 0.85
CA ALA A 29 -9.63 -0.26 2.21
C ALA A 29 -8.94 1.11 2.29
N TRP A 30 -9.14 1.83 3.40
CA TRP A 30 -8.61 3.18 3.65
C TRP A 30 -7.13 3.34 3.27
N GLY A 31 -6.27 2.39 3.67
CA GLY A 31 -4.84 2.42 3.33
C GLY A 31 -4.58 2.36 1.82
N THR A 32 -5.44 1.68 1.05
CA THR A 32 -5.35 1.63 -0.41
C THR A 32 -5.81 2.94 -1.03
N ALA A 33 -6.96 3.48 -0.59
CA ALA A 33 -7.49 4.76 -1.05
C ALA A 33 -6.47 5.89 -0.80
N LYS A 34 -5.89 5.98 0.39
CA LYS A 34 -4.81 6.93 0.74
C LYS A 34 -3.65 6.89 -0.25
N ASN A 35 -3.27 5.70 -0.70
CA ASN A 35 -2.18 5.55 -1.67
C ASN A 35 -2.53 6.12 -3.06
N TYR A 36 -3.81 6.05 -3.48
CA TYR A 36 -4.27 6.69 -4.72
C TYR A 36 -4.27 8.22 -4.60
N TYR A 37 -4.73 8.78 -3.47
CA TYR A 37 -4.62 10.22 -3.22
C TYR A 37 -3.18 10.71 -3.20
N THR A 38 -2.26 9.92 -2.64
CA THR A 38 -0.82 10.24 -2.69
C THR A 38 -0.31 10.23 -4.13
N THR A 39 -0.74 9.27 -4.96
CA THR A 39 -0.38 9.25 -6.39
C THR A 39 -0.94 10.47 -7.12
N GLN A 40 -2.19 10.86 -6.85
CA GLN A 40 -2.80 12.07 -7.38
C GLN A 40 -1.99 13.32 -7.01
N LYS A 41 -1.55 13.43 -5.76
CA LYS A 41 -0.68 14.53 -5.29
C LYS A 41 0.60 14.62 -6.13
N TYR A 42 1.31 13.50 -6.31
CA TYR A 42 2.53 13.49 -7.13
C TYR A 42 2.27 13.83 -8.60
N VAL A 43 1.15 13.40 -9.17
CA VAL A 43 0.79 13.81 -10.54
C VAL A 43 0.56 15.31 -10.61
N LYS A 44 -0.17 15.92 -9.67
CA LYS A 44 -0.37 17.37 -9.59
C LYS A 44 0.95 18.14 -9.46
N GLU A 45 1.84 17.68 -8.59
CA GLU A 45 3.18 18.27 -8.41
C GLU A 45 4.02 18.16 -9.69
N PHE A 46 3.98 17.01 -10.38
CA PHE A 46 4.67 16.82 -11.65
C PHE A 46 4.15 17.78 -12.74
N LEU A 47 2.83 17.90 -12.89
CA LEU A 47 2.23 18.84 -13.83
C LEU A 47 2.68 20.29 -13.54
N SER A 48 2.61 20.70 -12.29
CA SER A 48 2.94 22.07 -11.87
C SER A 48 4.44 22.35 -11.96
N VAL A 49 5.28 21.49 -11.38
CA VAL A 49 6.73 21.74 -11.23
C VAL A 49 7.48 21.47 -12.53
N LYS A 50 7.19 20.35 -13.19
CA LYS A 50 7.94 19.91 -14.37
C LYS A 50 7.34 20.38 -15.67
N LEU A 51 6.03 20.27 -15.83
CA LEU A 51 5.36 20.63 -17.09
C LEU A 51 4.81 22.05 -17.12
N LYS A 52 4.83 22.77 -15.98
CA LYS A 52 4.33 24.15 -15.85
C LYS A 52 2.88 24.33 -16.32
N THR A 53 2.06 23.32 -16.04
CA THR A 53 0.62 23.31 -16.34
C THR A 53 -0.18 22.86 -15.13
N THR A 54 -1.46 23.19 -15.10
CA THR A 54 -2.39 22.74 -14.06
C THR A 54 -3.01 21.39 -14.37
N ASP A 55 -3.18 21.06 -15.65
CA ASP A 55 -3.75 19.80 -16.14
C ASP A 55 -3.34 19.54 -17.59
N LEU A 56 -3.71 18.38 -18.15
CA LEU A 56 -3.52 18.05 -19.56
C LEU A 56 -4.63 17.12 -20.07
N TYR A 57 -4.91 17.17 -21.36
CA TYR A 57 -5.85 16.26 -22.00
C TYR A 57 -5.30 14.83 -22.04
N LEU A 58 -6.16 13.82 -21.90
CA LEU A 58 -5.76 12.41 -21.93
C LEU A 58 -5.02 12.02 -23.21
N ARG A 59 -5.40 12.59 -24.36
CA ARG A 59 -4.75 12.36 -25.65
C ARG A 59 -3.26 12.75 -25.69
N GLN A 60 -2.82 13.57 -24.72
CA GLN A 60 -1.41 13.99 -24.60
C GLN A 60 -0.56 13.00 -23.80
N LEU A 61 -1.21 12.02 -23.15
CA LEU A 61 -0.49 10.94 -22.47
C LEU A 61 0.21 10.05 -23.49
N ASN A 62 1.52 9.94 -23.33
CA ASN A 62 2.36 9.10 -24.16
C ASN A 62 3.48 8.46 -23.33
N TYR A 63 4.30 7.62 -23.95
CA TYR A 63 5.41 6.96 -23.26
C TYR A 63 6.41 7.95 -22.64
N LYS A 64 6.67 9.08 -23.32
CA LYS A 64 7.55 10.13 -22.79
C LYS A 64 7.01 10.72 -21.49
N PHE A 65 5.70 10.98 -21.41
CA PHE A 65 5.07 11.45 -20.17
C PHE A 65 5.35 10.47 -19.00
N LEU A 66 5.24 9.16 -19.25
CA LEU A 66 5.46 8.14 -18.22
C LEU A 66 6.91 8.11 -17.73
N THR A 67 7.86 8.18 -18.66
CA THR A 67 9.29 8.20 -18.31
C THR A 67 9.69 9.50 -17.60
N ASP A 68 9.15 10.63 -18.00
CA ASP A 68 9.38 11.92 -17.33
C ASP A 68 8.76 11.92 -15.92
N PHE A 69 7.57 11.34 -15.74
CA PHE A 69 6.93 11.20 -14.43
C PHE A 69 7.71 10.23 -13.52
N GLU A 70 8.20 9.12 -14.05
CA GLU A 70 9.08 8.21 -13.32
C GLU A 70 10.35 8.93 -12.84
N MET A 71 11.02 9.66 -13.73
CA MET A 71 12.23 10.43 -13.41
C MET A 71 11.93 11.50 -12.36
N PHE A 72 10.79 12.18 -12.47
CA PHE A 72 10.34 13.14 -11.46
C PHE A 72 10.20 12.48 -10.09
N LEU A 73 9.50 11.35 -9.98
CA LEU A 73 9.31 10.65 -8.70
C LEU A 73 10.64 10.19 -8.06
N ARG A 74 11.64 9.86 -8.89
CA ARG A 74 12.98 9.45 -8.41
C ARG A 74 13.81 10.60 -7.84
N ASN A 75 13.55 11.83 -8.26
CA ASN A 75 14.35 12.99 -7.92
C ASN A 75 13.61 14.03 -7.07
N HIS A 76 12.28 14.01 -7.08
CA HIS A 76 11.47 15.01 -6.39
C HIS A 76 11.46 14.76 -4.89
N VAL A 77 11.79 15.81 -4.15
CA VAL A 77 11.72 15.87 -2.69
C VAL A 77 10.45 16.65 -2.31
N PRO A 78 9.41 15.99 -1.78
CA PRO A 78 8.11 16.63 -1.59
C PRO A 78 8.05 17.60 -0.40
N GLY A 79 9.06 17.67 0.44
CA GLY A 79 9.14 18.60 1.57
C GLY A 79 10.47 18.49 2.33
N GLU A 80 10.69 19.43 3.23
CA GLU A 80 11.87 19.41 4.12
C GLU A 80 11.94 18.10 4.91
N ASN A 81 13.12 17.57 5.08
CA ASN A 81 13.40 16.28 5.75
C ASN A 81 12.77 15.03 5.08
N GLN A 82 12.26 15.13 3.86
CA GLN A 82 11.80 13.98 3.09
C GLN A 82 12.85 13.57 2.06
N LYS A 83 12.76 12.30 1.64
CA LYS A 83 13.63 11.73 0.60
C LYS A 83 12.82 11.47 -0.66
N PRO A 84 13.45 11.47 -1.84
CA PRO A 84 12.81 11.01 -3.06
C PRO A 84 12.28 9.58 -2.93
N CYS A 85 11.34 9.23 -3.79
CA CYS A 85 10.76 7.88 -3.79
C CYS A 85 11.83 6.83 -4.12
N SER A 86 11.88 5.76 -3.32
CA SER A 86 12.69 4.58 -3.67
C SER A 86 12.14 3.89 -4.92
N ASN A 87 12.96 3.08 -5.60
CA ASN A 87 12.55 2.39 -6.83
C ASN A 87 11.17 1.71 -6.72
N ASN A 88 10.97 0.88 -5.71
CA ASN A 88 9.72 0.15 -5.57
C ASN A 88 8.53 1.06 -5.24
N THR A 89 8.77 2.18 -4.57
CA THR A 89 7.73 3.20 -4.32
C THR A 89 7.34 3.89 -5.63
N VAL A 90 8.32 4.26 -6.45
CA VAL A 90 8.08 4.81 -7.80
C VAL A 90 7.23 3.84 -8.63
N MET A 91 7.65 2.56 -8.72
CA MET A 91 6.91 1.54 -9.47
C MET A 91 5.48 1.37 -8.95
N LYS A 92 5.25 1.46 -7.64
CA LYS A 92 3.88 1.42 -7.06
C LYS A 92 3.02 2.63 -7.42
N HIS A 93 3.61 3.81 -7.56
CA HIS A 93 2.87 4.98 -8.08
C HIS A 93 2.54 4.80 -9.56
N ILE A 94 3.47 4.30 -10.36
CA ILE A 94 3.25 4.00 -11.78
C ILE A 94 2.16 2.93 -11.96
N GLU A 95 2.16 1.85 -11.17
CA GLU A 95 1.10 0.81 -11.23
C GLU A 95 -0.29 1.38 -10.92
N ARG A 96 -0.40 2.24 -9.90
CA ARG A 96 -1.68 2.90 -9.57
C ARG A 96 -2.13 3.83 -10.69
N PHE A 97 -1.20 4.60 -11.23
CA PHE A 97 -1.47 5.47 -12.37
C PHE A 97 -1.92 4.66 -13.60
N ARG A 98 -1.24 3.55 -13.89
CA ARG A 98 -1.63 2.62 -14.96
C ARG A 98 -3.05 2.10 -14.77
N LYS A 99 -3.45 1.73 -13.54
CA LYS A 99 -4.81 1.26 -13.24
C LYS A 99 -5.86 2.32 -13.58
N ILE A 100 -5.60 3.59 -13.25
CA ILE A 100 -6.49 4.71 -13.56
C ILE A 100 -6.59 4.90 -15.08
N VAL A 101 -5.47 4.90 -15.79
CA VAL A 101 -5.44 5.01 -17.26
C VAL A 101 -6.13 3.82 -17.93
N THR A 102 -5.96 2.61 -17.42
CA THR A 102 -6.66 1.41 -17.92
C THR A 102 -8.18 1.56 -17.76
N MET A 103 -8.65 2.17 -16.67
CA MET A 103 -10.08 2.50 -16.51
C MET A 103 -10.54 3.49 -17.60
N ALA A 104 -9.75 4.52 -17.89
CA ALA A 104 -10.09 5.48 -18.94
C ALA A 104 -10.14 4.83 -20.34
N ILE A 105 -9.26 3.86 -20.61
CA ILE A 105 -9.28 3.07 -21.86
C ILE A 105 -10.56 2.21 -21.92
N LYS A 106 -10.91 1.53 -20.84
CA LYS A 106 -12.13 0.70 -20.77
C LYS A 106 -13.43 1.52 -20.93
N ASN A 107 -13.40 2.78 -20.52
CA ASN A 107 -14.51 3.72 -20.71
C ASN A 107 -14.45 4.46 -22.08
N GLU A 108 -13.53 4.06 -22.96
CA GLU A 108 -13.34 4.64 -24.29
C GLU A 108 -12.94 6.14 -24.28
N TRP A 109 -12.48 6.65 -23.12
CA TRP A 109 -12.00 8.03 -22.99
C TRP A 109 -10.58 8.22 -23.53
N LEU A 110 -9.84 7.13 -23.70
CA LEU A 110 -8.49 7.09 -24.27
C LEU A 110 -8.36 5.91 -25.23
N LYS A 111 -8.00 6.19 -26.48
CA LYS A 111 -7.91 5.16 -27.55
C LYS A 111 -6.63 4.32 -27.48
N GLN A 112 -5.52 4.93 -27.05
CA GLN A 112 -4.20 4.28 -27.06
C GLN A 112 -3.67 4.14 -25.63
N ASP A 113 -3.17 2.96 -25.30
CA ASP A 113 -2.52 2.71 -24.02
C ASP A 113 -1.08 3.26 -24.01
N PRO A 114 -0.78 4.34 -23.26
CA PRO A 114 0.57 4.87 -23.17
C PRO A 114 1.53 3.92 -22.46
N PHE A 115 1.01 2.93 -21.71
CA PHE A 115 1.81 1.94 -20.98
C PHE A 115 2.20 0.71 -21.79
N ILE A 116 1.81 0.58 -23.05
CA ILE A 116 2.05 -0.64 -23.85
C ILE A 116 3.53 -1.05 -23.90
N LYS A 117 4.43 -0.06 -23.92
CA LYS A 117 5.89 -0.26 -23.92
C LYS A 117 6.53 -0.14 -22.54
N PHE A 118 5.75 0.24 -21.51
CA PHE A 118 6.29 0.46 -20.15
C PHE A 118 6.28 -0.83 -19.34
N LYS A 119 7.47 -1.24 -18.87
CA LYS A 119 7.64 -2.42 -18.02
C LYS A 119 8.11 -1.97 -16.63
N PRO A 120 7.29 -2.14 -15.59
CA PRO A 120 7.70 -1.84 -14.21
C PRO A 120 8.87 -2.76 -13.80
N THR A 121 9.90 -2.19 -13.21
CA THR A 121 11.08 -2.93 -12.74
C THR A 121 11.16 -2.85 -11.22
N PHE A 122 10.69 -3.90 -10.54
CA PHE A 122 10.81 -4.02 -9.09
C PHE A 122 12.15 -4.62 -8.69
N ILE A 123 12.76 -4.05 -7.66
CA ILE A 123 13.99 -4.57 -7.06
C ILE A 123 13.59 -5.40 -5.84
N ARG A 124 13.93 -6.69 -5.85
CA ARG A 124 13.78 -7.54 -4.68
C ARG A 124 14.73 -7.05 -3.60
N LYS A 125 14.18 -6.84 -2.41
CA LYS A 125 14.97 -6.50 -1.22
C LYS A 125 14.94 -7.69 -0.29
N ASP A 126 16.07 -8.27 -0.05
CA ASP A 126 16.22 -9.23 1.02
C ASP A 126 16.17 -8.48 2.36
N ARG A 127 15.34 -8.99 3.24
CA ARG A 127 15.23 -8.49 4.61
C ARG A 127 15.88 -9.52 5.51
N GLY A 128 16.74 -9.06 6.40
CA GLY A 128 17.27 -9.90 7.46
C GLY A 128 16.14 -10.43 8.37
N TYR A 129 16.47 -11.40 9.13
CA TYR A 129 15.64 -11.97 10.18
C TYR A 129 16.45 -12.01 11.49
N LEU A 130 15.76 -12.03 12.62
CA LEU A 130 16.41 -12.18 13.91
C LEU A 130 16.90 -13.62 14.07
N THR A 131 18.09 -13.76 14.61
CA THR A 131 18.55 -15.04 15.15
C THR A 131 17.81 -15.37 16.44
N GLU A 132 17.88 -16.61 16.89
CA GLU A 132 17.31 -17.02 18.18
C GLU A 132 17.92 -16.21 19.34
N GLU A 133 19.23 -16.03 19.35
CA GLU A 133 19.94 -15.22 20.36
C GLU A 133 19.47 -13.76 20.36
N GLU A 134 19.29 -13.15 19.20
CA GLU A 134 18.78 -11.77 19.09
C GLU A 134 17.35 -11.65 19.63
N LEU A 135 16.49 -12.63 19.34
CA LEU A 135 15.12 -12.67 19.85
C LEU A 135 15.12 -12.85 21.37
N ASP A 136 15.92 -13.76 21.91
CA ASP A 136 16.09 -13.98 23.35
C ASP A 136 16.58 -12.71 24.06
N ASN A 137 17.52 -12.00 23.47
CA ASN A 137 18.03 -10.74 24.01
C ASN A 137 16.93 -9.66 24.06
N ILE A 138 16.03 -9.60 23.07
CA ILE A 138 14.88 -8.69 23.08
C ILE A 138 13.88 -9.09 24.15
N GLU A 139 13.55 -10.38 24.23
CA GLU A 139 12.58 -10.95 25.17
C GLU A 139 12.99 -10.71 26.62
N ASN A 140 14.25 -10.98 26.96
CA ASN A 140 14.78 -10.85 28.30
C ASN A 140 15.24 -9.44 28.68
N LYS A 141 15.12 -8.45 27.75
CA LYS A 141 15.54 -7.08 28.02
C LYS A 141 14.70 -6.46 29.13
N VAL A 142 15.35 -6.05 30.22
CA VAL A 142 14.72 -5.27 31.27
C VAL A 142 14.37 -3.87 30.75
N ILE A 143 13.08 -3.57 30.71
CA ILE A 143 12.55 -2.30 30.26
C ILE A 143 11.70 -1.72 31.38
N SER A 144 12.09 -0.58 31.94
CA SER A 144 11.36 0.10 33.02
C SER A 144 10.07 0.76 32.53
N ASN A 145 10.06 1.27 31.30
CA ASN A 145 8.89 1.93 30.71
C ASN A 145 7.83 0.91 30.31
N VAL A 146 6.63 1.05 30.87
CA VAL A 146 5.50 0.12 30.67
C VAL A 146 5.05 0.07 29.21
N SER A 147 4.97 1.22 28.54
CA SER A 147 4.55 1.28 27.14
C SER A 147 5.56 0.57 26.21
N LEU A 148 6.85 0.72 26.45
CA LEU A 148 7.88 0.03 25.68
C LEU A 148 7.89 -1.48 25.97
N ARG A 149 7.56 -1.92 27.19
CA ARG A 149 7.35 -3.34 27.48
C ARG A 149 6.23 -3.92 26.62
N ALA A 150 5.08 -3.26 26.60
CA ALA A 150 3.95 -3.71 25.80
C ALA A 150 4.29 -3.79 24.31
N VAL A 151 5.09 -2.86 23.78
CA VAL A 151 5.58 -2.90 22.39
C VAL A 151 6.50 -4.11 22.17
N ARG A 152 7.43 -4.37 23.11
CA ARG A 152 8.29 -5.56 23.08
C ARG A 152 7.47 -6.84 23.09
N ASP A 153 6.55 -6.98 24.04
CA ASP A 153 5.73 -8.17 24.20
C ASP A 153 4.88 -8.45 22.96
N MET A 154 4.27 -7.42 22.37
CA MET A 154 3.55 -7.51 21.11
C MET A 154 4.45 -7.95 19.95
N PHE A 155 5.69 -7.45 19.89
CA PHE A 155 6.66 -7.85 18.87
C PHE A 155 7.08 -9.31 19.04
N VAL A 156 7.44 -9.72 20.27
CA VAL A 156 7.80 -11.10 20.59
C VAL A 156 6.64 -12.05 20.30
N PHE A 157 5.43 -11.69 20.72
CA PHE A 157 4.22 -12.45 20.40
C PHE A 157 4.03 -12.63 18.88
N SER A 158 4.27 -11.57 18.11
CA SER A 158 4.22 -11.64 16.65
C SER A 158 5.28 -12.57 16.05
N CYS A 159 6.48 -12.63 16.64
CA CYS A 159 7.54 -13.58 16.24
C CYS A 159 7.12 -15.03 16.44
N TYR A 160 6.48 -15.37 17.57
CA TYR A 160 6.06 -16.74 17.88
C TYR A 160 4.75 -17.16 17.20
N THR A 161 3.92 -16.23 16.73
CA THR A 161 2.63 -16.53 16.12
C THR A 161 2.60 -16.28 14.61
N GLY A 162 3.52 -15.49 14.08
CA GLY A 162 3.49 -15.03 12.68
C GLY A 162 2.31 -14.09 12.38
N LEU A 163 1.68 -13.51 13.42
CA LEU A 163 0.63 -12.52 13.26
C LEU A 163 1.23 -11.18 12.84
N SER A 164 0.51 -10.46 11.98
CA SER A 164 0.83 -9.05 11.75
C SER A 164 0.49 -8.23 12.99
N PHE A 165 1.11 -7.06 13.13
CA PHE A 165 0.76 -6.13 14.23
C PHE A 165 -0.75 -5.85 14.30
N ALA A 166 -1.39 -5.63 13.14
CA ALA A 166 -2.83 -5.36 13.10
C ALA A 166 -3.66 -6.57 13.56
N ASP A 167 -3.30 -7.79 13.15
CA ASP A 167 -4.00 -9.00 13.58
C ASP A 167 -3.79 -9.27 15.08
N ALA A 168 -2.56 -9.10 15.58
CA ALA A 168 -2.23 -9.30 16.99
C ALA A 168 -2.91 -8.25 17.89
N SER A 169 -2.92 -6.96 17.47
CA SER A 169 -3.57 -5.88 18.24
C SER A 169 -5.09 -6.00 18.32
N ASN A 170 -5.71 -6.67 17.37
CA ASN A 170 -7.15 -6.90 17.33
C ASN A 170 -7.57 -8.27 17.87
N LEU A 171 -6.64 -9.04 18.43
CA LEU A 171 -6.93 -10.35 19.00
C LEU A 171 -7.89 -10.21 20.19
N LYS A 172 -8.90 -11.06 20.23
CA LYS A 172 -9.91 -11.12 21.29
C LYS A 172 -9.91 -12.48 21.96
N PRO A 173 -10.39 -12.62 23.21
CA PRO A 173 -10.51 -13.91 23.88
C PRO A 173 -11.28 -14.95 23.04
N ASP A 174 -12.31 -14.56 22.31
CA ASP A 174 -13.10 -15.44 21.45
C ASP A 174 -12.31 -16.03 20.27
N ASN A 175 -11.14 -15.47 19.97
CA ASN A 175 -10.25 -16.00 18.95
C ASN A 175 -9.39 -17.17 19.47
N LEU A 176 -9.40 -17.40 20.80
CA LEU A 176 -8.65 -18.46 21.44
C LEU A 176 -9.52 -19.71 21.62
N ASN A 177 -9.10 -20.83 21.07
CA ASN A 177 -9.86 -22.07 21.10
C ASN A 177 -8.95 -23.25 21.49
N ARG A 178 -9.48 -24.23 22.22
CA ARG A 178 -8.77 -25.52 22.43
C ARG A 178 -9.00 -26.39 21.20
N GLY A 179 -7.88 -26.85 20.62
CA GLY A 179 -7.89 -27.82 19.54
C GLY A 179 -8.20 -29.24 20.05
N ILE A 180 -8.41 -30.17 19.12
CA ILE A 180 -8.60 -31.60 19.42
C ILE A 180 -7.35 -32.22 20.05
N ASP A 181 -6.19 -31.61 19.89
CA ASP A 181 -4.90 -31.94 20.48
C ASP A 181 -4.73 -31.42 21.92
N GLY A 182 -5.78 -30.76 22.47
CA GLY A 182 -5.77 -30.13 23.79
C GLY A 182 -4.98 -28.84 23.90
N ARG A 183 -4.28 -28.42 22.83
CA ARG A 183 -3.49 -27.20 22.80
C ARG A 183 -4.37 -25.98 22.58
N LEU A 184 -3.85 -24.83 22.95
CA LEU A 184 -4.49 -23.53 22.65
C LEU A 184 -4.15 -23.07 21.22
N TRP A 185 -5.15 -22.64 20.49
CA TRP A 185 -5.04 -22.18 19.11
C TRP A 185 -5.66 -20.79 18.96
N ILE A 186 -5.07 -19.99 18.08
CA ILE A 186 -5.69 -18.75 17.58
C ILE A 186 -6.41 -19.07 16.28
N THR A 187 -7.69 -18.69 16.19
CA THR A 187 -8.48 -18.75 14.96
C THR A 187 -8.95 -17.35 14.61
N ILE A 188 -8.43 -16.80 13.51
CA ILE A 188 -8.77 -15.45 13.04
C ILE A 188 -8.96 -15.43 11.52
N HIS A 189 -9.60 -14.38 11.03
CA HIS A 189 -9.51 -13.94 9.65
C HIS A 189 -8.49 -12.81 9.54
N ARG A 190 -7.49 -12.97 8.68
CA ARG A 190 -6.44 -11.96 8.48
C ARG A 190 -7.04 -10.64 8.00
N GLN A 191 -6.82 -9.55 8.71
CA GLN A 191 -7.40 -8.24 8.39
C GLN A 191 -7.12 -7.78 6.95
N LYS A 192 -5.94 -8.10 6.41
CA LYS A 192 -5.53 -7.65 5.08
C LYS A 192 -6.13 -8.47 3.94
N THR A 193 -6.38 -9.75 4.13
CA THR A 193 -6.70 -10.70 3.04
C THR A 193 -7.97 -11.48 3.27
N ASP A 194 -8.58 -11.34 4.46
CA ASP A 194 -9.74 -12.10 4.93
C ASP A 194 -9.53 -13.63 4.89
N VAL A 195 -8.28 -14.06 4.86
CA VAL A 195 -7.95 -15.49 4.88
C VAL A 195 -8.04 -16.01 6.31
N LYS A 196 -8.83 -17.07 6.52
CA LYS A 196 -8.88 -17.79 7.80
C LYS A 196 -7.50 -18.36 8.11
N SER A 197 -6.99 -18.08 9.30
CA SER A 197 -5.72 -18.58 9.81
C SER A 197 -5.94 -19.25 11.15
N GLN A 198 -5.37 -20.45 11.32
CA GLN A 198 -5.38 -21.20 12.56
C GLN A 198 -3.93 -21.43 12.97
N ILE A 199 -3.56 -20.96 14.15
CA ILE A 199 -2.17 -20.89 14.62
C ILE A 199 -2.11 -21.55 16.00
N PRO A 200 -1.34 -22.65 16.17
CA PRO A 200 -1.10 -23.22 17.49
C PRO A 200 -0.26 -22.25 18.32
N LEU A 201 -0.64 -22.02 19.55
CA LEU A 201 0.14 -21.20 20.45
C LEU A 201 1.32 -22.00 21.02
N LEU A 202 2.51 -21.48 20.80
CA LEU A 202 3.73 -21.97 21.45
C LEU A 202 3.78 -21.50 22.91
N PRO A 203 4.49 -22.22 23.81
CA PRO A 203 4.56 -21.88 25.23
C PRO A 203 4.87 -20.41 25.48
N LYS A 204 5.84 -19.85 24.78
CA LYS A 204 6.23 -18.43 24.90
C LYS A 204 5.12 -17.47 24.52
N ALA A 205 4.34 -17.78 23.50
CA ALA A 205 3.20 -16.94 23.12
C ALA A 205 2.08 -17.01 24.17
N ILE A 206 1.91 -18.13 24.86
CA ILE A 206 0.94 -18.29 25.97
C ILE A 206 1.34 -17.46 27.19
N GLU A 207 2.65 -17.33 27.47
CA GLU A 207 3.15 -16.53 28.61
C GLU A 207 2.88 -15.02 28.44
N ILE A 208 2.67 -14.56 27.21
CA ILE A 208 2.47 -13.13 26.88
C ILE A 208 1.00 -12.70 26.93
N ILE A 209 0.07 -13.63 26.71
CA ILE A 209 -1.38 -13.33 26.67
C ILE A 209 -2.03 -13.64 28.01
#